data_a54b178d90c56ff5ec7a52edfc6189f9
#
_entry.id   a54b178d90c56ff5ec7a52edfc6189f9
#
_cell.length_a   1.000
_cell.length_b   1.000
_cell.length_c   1.000
_cell.angle_alpha   90.00
_cell.angle_beta   90.00
_cell.angle_gamma   90.00
#
_symmetry.space_group_name_H-M   'P 1'
#
loop_
_entity.id
_entity.type
_entity.pdbx_description
1 polymer ?
#
loop_
_entity_poly.entity_id
_entity_poly.type
_entity_poly.pdbx_seq_one_letter_code
_entity_poly.pdbx_strand_id
1 'polypeptide(L)'
;MAQRLVHQVVEVLAPRCVPLFLTDGLKDYSTALLTHDWQWVEPPRCQAHGPAPKPRWMPLPQLLYAQVVKKYRRRRVVRVRHRVVFGTLAGVNRVLATTGWQINTAFIERANLAMRQHVAAIGRRVMTVCKGEVGLR
;
A
#
# COMPACT_ATOMS: atom_id res chain seq x y z
N MET A 1 4.00 8.29 -9.12
CA MET A 1 4.90 8.04 -7.95
C MET A 1 4.58 6.69 -7.27
N ALA A 2 3.34 6.39 -6.90
CA ALA A 2 2.96 5.12 -6.24
C ALA A 2 3.34 3.86 -7.02
N GLN A 3 3.11 3.83 -8.33
CA GLN A 3 3.49 2.69 -9.19
C GLN A 3 4.99 2.38 -9.16
N ARG A 4 5.82 3.41 -9.25
CA ARG A 4 7.28 3.23 -9.19
C ARG A 4 7.73 2.67 -7.85
N LEU A 5 7.12 3.14 -6.76
CA LEU A 5 7.42 2.63 -5.42
C LEU A 5 7.01 1.16 -5.26
N VAL A 6 5.81 0.80 -5.70
CA VAL A 6 5.34 -0.59 -5.65
C VAL A 6 6.22 -1.49 -6.51
N HIS A 7 6.58 -1.04 -7.70
CA HIS A 7 7.50 -1.77 -8.58
C HIS A 7 8.84 -2.06 -7.89
N GLN A 8 9.48 -1.06 -7.28
CA GLN A 8 10.73 -1.24 -6.55
C GLN A 8 10.59 -2.21 -5.37
N VAL A 9 9.45 -2.17 -4.65
CA VAL A 9 9.20 -3.13 -3.56
C VAL A 9 9.10 -4.54 -4.10
N VAL A 10 8.37 -4.75 -5.19
CA VAL A 10 8.20 -6.08 -5.80
C VAL A 10 9.53 -6.64 -6.31
N GLU A 11 10.41 -5.81 -6.88
CA GLU A 11 11.72 -6.22 -7.35
C GLU A 11 12.65 -6.72 -6.22
N VAL A 12 12.50 -6.17 -5.02
CA VAL A 12 13.32 -6.55 -3.86
C VAL A 12 12.77 -7.77 -3.12
N LEU A 13 11.49 -8.10 -3.32
CA LEU A 13 10.87 -9.24 -2.68
C LEU A 13 11.38 -10.57 -3.25
N ALA A 14 11.51 -11.55 -2.36
CA ALA A 14 11.82 -12.91 -2.79
C ALA A 14 10.73 -13.45 -3.74
N PRO A 15 11.09 -14.29 -4.73
CA PRO A 15 10.12 -14.88 -5.66
C PRO A 15 8.99 -15.58 -4.91
N ARG A 16 7.75 -15.29 -5.31
CA ARG A 16 6.51 -15.82 -4.71
C ARG A 16 6.20 -15.28 -3.29
N CYS A 17 6.92 -14.32 -2.81
CA CYS A 17 6.59 -13.65 -1.56
C CYS A 17 5.57 -12.53 -1.83
N VAL A 18 4.34 -12.68 -1.35
CA VAL A 18 3.33 -11.63 -1.39
C VAL A 18 3.15 -11.08 0.02
N PRO A 19 3.69 -9.89 0.32
CA PRO A 19 3.62 -9.32 1.66
C PRO A 19 2.23 -8.74 1.94
N LEU A 20 1.96 -8.49 3.22
CA LEU A 20 0.84 -7.63 3.61
C LEU A 20 1.23 -6.17 3.37
N PHE A 21 0.52 -5.49 2.48
CA PHE A 21 0.68 -4.06 2.25
C PHE A 21 -0.19 -3.24 3.21
N LEU A 22 0.44 -2.29 3.89
CA LEU A 22 -0.24 -1.33 4.77
C LEU A 22 0.10 0.09 4.32
N THR A 23 -0.90 0.88 3.95
CA THR A 23 -0.68 2.27 3.53
C THR A 23 -1.67 3.21 4.22
N ASP A 24 -1.50 4.50 3.99
CA ASP A 24 -2.51 5.51 4.27
C ASP A 24 -3.68 5.41 3.27
N GLY A 25 -4.66 6.32 3.38
CA GLY A 25 -5.86 6.31 2.54
C GLY A 25 -5.68 6.78 1.09
N LEU A 26 -4.43 6.85 0.56
CA LEU A 26 -4.18 7.27 -0.81
C LEU A 26 -4.65 6.20 -1.81
N LYS A 27 -5.52 6.60 -2.76
CA LYS A 27 -6.14 5.68 -3.72
C LYS A 27 -5.16 5.10 -4.74
N ASP A 28 -4.09 5.83 -5.05
CA ASP A 28 -3.11 5.45 -6.07
C ASP A 28 -2.41 4.12 -5.76
N TYR A 29 -2.27 3.77 -4.47
CA TYR A 29 -1.67 2.50 -4.08
C TYR A 29 -2.53 1.29 -4.46
N SER A 30 -3.86 1.39 -4.43
CA SER A 30 -4.73 0.30 -4.84
C SER A 30 -4.56 -0.02 -6.33
N THR A 31 -4.47 1.02 -7.15
CA THR A 31 -4.22 0.87 -8.59
C THR A 31 -2.81 0.34 -8.86
N ALA A 32 -1.81 0.86 -8.16
CA ALA A 32 -0.42 0.43 -8.33
C ALA A 32 -0.23 -1.05 -7.95
N LEU A 33 -0.84 -1.51 -6.88
CA LEU A 33 -0.79 -2.93 -6.48
C LEU A 33 -1.47 -3.84 -7.50
N LEU A 34 -2.58 -3.40 -8.10
CA LEU A 34 -3.24 -4.14 -9.16
C LEU A 34 -2.39 -4.28 -10.43
N THR A 35 -1.39 -3.42 -10.68
CA THR A 35 -0.51 -3.55 -11.85
C THR A 35 0.56 -4.63 -11.69
N HIS A 36 0.78 -5.15 -10.48
CA HIS A 36 1.79 -6.15 -10.17
C HIS A 36 1.19 -7.49 -9.72
N ASP A 37 0.18 -7.44 -8.86
CA ASP A 37 -0.38 -8.62 -8.19
C ASP A 37 -1.81 -8.90 -8.65
N TRP A 38 -1.99 -9.16 -9.95
CA TRP A 38 -3.29 -9.39 -10.57
C TRP A 38 -3.30 -10.60 -11.49
N GLN A 39 -4.50 -11.10 -11.76
CA GLN A 39 -4.76 -12.13 -12.74
C GLN A 39 -5.95 -11.76 -13.63
N TRP A 40 -5.87 -12.16 -14.90
CA TRP A 40 -6.98 -12.05 -15.83
C TRP A 40 -7.94 -13.20 -15.59
N VAL A 41 -9.18 -12.91 -15.24
CA VAL A 41 -10.19 -13.91 -14.94
C VAL A 41 -11.36 -13.77 -15.90
N GLU A 42 -11.71 -14.87 -16.56
CA GLU A 42 -12.94 -15.01 -17.30
C GLU A 42 -13.96 -15.70 -16.38
N PRO A 43 -14.93 -14.94 -15.81
CA PRO A 43 -15.88 -15.52 -14.88
C PRO A 43 -16.74 -16.58 -15.61
N PRO A 44 -17.00 -17.74 -15.00
CA PRO A 44 -17.90 -18.72 -15.58
C PRO A 44 -19.32 -18.15 -15.69
N ARG A 45 -20.07 -18.58 -16.71
CA ARG A 45 -21.50 -18.21 -16.82
C ARG A 45 -22.27 -18.78 -15.65
N CYS A 46 -22.85 -17.91 -14.82
CA CYS A 46 -23.69 -18.32 -13.70
C CYS A 46 -25.11 -18.70 -14.13
N GLN A 47 -25.55 -18.27 -15.33
CA GLN A 47 -26.89 -18.51 -15.87
C GLN A 47 -26.79 -19.01 -17.32
N ALA A 48 -27.67 -19.96 -17.69
CA ALA A 48 -27.71 -20.51 -19.04
C ALA A 48 -28.12 -19.47 -20.11
N HIS A 49 -28.91 -18.48 -19.71
CA HIS A 49 -29.43 -17.39 -20.55
C HIS A 49 -28.88 -16.05 -20.08
N GLY A 50 -28.58 -15.16 -21.03
CA GLY A 50 -28.07 -13.81 -20.74
C GLY A 50 -26.67 -13.54 -21.32
N PRO A 51 -26.21 -12.29 -21.28
CA PRO A 51 -24.89 -11.94 -21.77
C PRO A 51 -23.81 -12.60 -20.93
N ALA A 52 -22.74 -13.07 -21.59
CA ALA A 52 -21.59 -13.61 -20.88
C ALA A 52 -20.93 -12.53 -20.00
N PRO A 53 -20.53 -12.86 -18.78
CA PRO A 53 -19.82 -11.90 -17.95
C PRO A 53 -18.50 -11.50 -18.62
N LYS A 54 -18.21 -10.20 -18.60
CA LYS A 54 -16.98 -9.69 -19.23
C LYS A 54 -15.75 -10.11 -18.43
N PRO A 55 -14.67 -10.51 -19.12
CA PRO A 55 -13.39 -10.75 -18.47
C PRO A 55 -12.92 -9.50 -17.71
N ARG A 56 -12.30 -9.70 -16.56
CA ARG A 56 -11.83 -8.61 -15.71
C ARG A 56 -10.54 -8.95 -14.97
N TRP A 57 -9.79 -7.92 -14.66
CA TRP A 57 -8.63 -8.00 -13.79
C TRP A 57 -9.05 -8.20 -12.34
N MET A 58 -8.52 -9.21 -11.69
CA MET A 58 -8.77 -9.48 -10.28
C MET A 58 -7.44 -9.56 -9.53
N PRO A 59 -7.38 -9.03 -8.29
CA PRO A 59 -6.20 -9.20 -7.46
C PRO A 59 -5.96 -10.69 -7.17
N LEU A 60 -4.69 -11.07 -7.05
CA LEU A 60 -4.33 -12.42 -6.63
C LEU A 60 -4.97 -12.73 -5.27
N PRO A 61 -5.46 -13.96 -5.04
CA PRO A 61 -6.11 -14.32 -3.77
C PRO A 61 -5.21 -14.14 -2.54
N GLN A 62 -3.90 -14.20 -2.74
CA GLN A 62 -2.89 -14.05 -1.69
C GLN A 62 -2.58 -12.58 -1.39
N LEU A 63 -2.96 -11.64 -2.27
CA LEU A 63 -2.71 -10.23 -2.06
C LEU A 63 -3.52 -9.71 -0.88
N LEU A 64 -2.81 -9.31 0.17
CA LEU A 64 -3.40 -8.69 1.35
C LEU A 64 -3.03 -7.21 1.38
N TYR A 65 -4.04 -6.35 1.33
CA TYR A 65 -3.84 -4.91 1.36
C TYR A 65 -4.86 -4.23 2.26
N ALA A 66 -4.36 -3.48 3.23
CA ALA A 66 -5.19 -2.68 4.13
C ALA A 66 -4.71 -1.23 4.20
N GLN A 67 -5.63 -0.35 4.49
CA GLN A 67 -5.41 1.09 4.60
C GLN A 67 -5.78 1.59 5.98
N VAL A 68 -4.98 2.54 6.48
CA VAL A 68 -5.29 3.34 7.67
C VAL A 68 -5.80 4.70 7.22
N VAL A 69 -7.10 4.89 7.32
CA VAL A 69 -7.77 6.14 6.91
C VAL A 69 -7.97 7.03 8.12
N LYS A 70 -7.27 8.15 8.18
CA LYS A 70 -7.38 9.15 9.26
C LYS A 70 -8.33 10.26 8.82
N LYS A 71 -9.37 10.52 9.60
CA LYS A 71 -10.26 11.68 9.39
C LYS A 71 -9.80 12.84 10.27
N TYR A 72 -9.58 13.99 9.66
CA TYR A 72 -9.14 15.21 10.34
C TYR A 72 -10.30 16.19 10.49
N ARG A 73 -10.36 16.88 11.64
CA ARG A 73 -11.20 18.05 11.86
C ARG A 73 -10.36 19.10 12.60
N ARG A 74 -10.32 20.33 12.08
CA ARG A 74 -9.49 21.42 12.64
C ARG A 74 -8.04 21.00 12.90
N ARG A 75 -7.42 20.31 11.92
CA ARG A 75 -6.04 19.77 11.99
C ARG A 75 -5.77 18.69 13.05
N ARG A 76 -6.80 18.19 13.74
CA ARG A 76 -6.70 17.08 14.70
C ARG A 76 -7.32 15.82 14.11
N VAL A 77 -6.71 14.67 14.38
CA VAL A 77 -7.27 13.37 14.02
C VAL A 77 -8.47 13.10 14.90
N VAL A 78 -9.66 13.01 14.31
CA VAL A 78 -10.92 12.76 15.03
C VAL A 78 -11.32 11.29 14.97
N ARG A 79 -10.88 10.58 13.93
CA ARG A 79 -11.22 9.18 13.71
C ARG A 79 -10.15 8.48 12.88
N VAL A 80 -9.82 7.26 13.27
CA VAL A 80 -9.01 6.34 12.50
C VAL A 80 -9.89 5.16 12.09
N ARG A 81 -9.85 4.77 10.82
CA ARG A 81 -10.56 3.59 10.31
C ARG A 81 -9.56 2.69 9.60
N HIS A 82 -9.64 1.41 9.85
CA HIS A 82 -8.93 0.39 9.10
C HIS A 82 -9.86 -0.11 7.99
N ARG A 83 -9.36 -0.14 6.76
CA ARG A 83 -10.09 -0.61 5.59
C ARG A 83 -9.27 -1.68 4.89
N VAL A 84 -9.81 -2.87 4.79
CA VAL A 84 -9.22 -3.91 3.92
C VAL A 84 -9.70 -3.64 2.51
N VAL A 85 -8.75 -3.52 1.58
CA VAL A 85 -9.01 -3.23 0.16
C VAL A 85 -8.93 -4.52 -0.66
N PHE A 86 -7.89 -5.32 -0.43
CA PHE A 86 -7.72 -6.64 -1.04
C PHE A 86 -7.51 -7.69 0.04
N GLY A 87 -8.05 -8.88 -0.20
CA GLY A 87 -8.04 -9.98 0.75
C GLY A 87 -9.15 -9.88 1.81
N THR A 88 -8.98 -10.60 2.89
CA THR A 88 -9.96 -10.67 3.99
C THR A 88 -9.38 -10.14 5.29
N LEU A 89 -10.23 -9.60 6.15
CA LEU A 89 -9.79 -9.13 7.48
C LEU A 89 -9.17 -10.28 8.30
N ALA A 90 -9.71 -11.47 8.17
CA ALA A 90 -9.15 -12.66 8.84
C ALA A 90 -7.74 -12.99 8.34
N GLY A 91 -7.48 -12.87 7.02
CA GLY A 91 -6.15 -13.04 6.44
C GLY A 91 -5.17 -12.00 6.95
N VAL A 92 -5.56 -10.74 6.95
CA VAL A 92 -4.76 -9.63 7.47
C VAL A 92 -4.41 -9.86 8.94
N ASN A 93 -5.41 -10.18 9.77
CA ASN A 93 -5.19 -10.42 11.20
C ASN A 93 -4.29 -11.65 11.46
N ARG A 94 -4.40 -12.70 10.65
CA ARG A 94 -3.53 -13.87 10.74
C ARG A 94 -2.06 -13.49 10.54
N VAL A 95 -1.75 -12.73 9.49
CA VAL A 95 -0.38 -12.27 9.21
C VAL A 95 0.12 -11.36 10.32
N LEU A 96 -0.71 -10.45 10.82
CA LEU A 96 -0.32 -9.56 11.92
C LEU A 96 -0.09 -10.32 13.23
N ALA A 97 -0.89 -11.35 13.52
CA ALA A 97 -0.74 -12.16 14.72
C ALA A 97 0.60 -12.92 14.76
N THR A 98 1.10 -13.39 13.60
CA THR A 98 2.41 -14.07 13.52
C THR A 98 3.57 -13.14 13.88
N THR A 99 3.43 -11.85 13.66
CA THR A 99 4.47 -10.84 13.91
C THR A 99 4.24 -10.03 15.19
N GLY A 100 3.10 -10.23 15.87
CA GLY A 100 2.70 -9.42 17.03
C GLY A 100 2.36 -7.95 16.69
N TRP A 101 2.06 -7.66 15.44
CA TRP A 101 1.85 -6.31 14.95
C TRP A 101 0.36 -5.98 14.84
N GLN A 102 0.07 -4.67 14.82
CA GLN A 102 -1.26 -4.12 14.60
C GLN A 102 -1.28 -3.26 13.34
N ILE A 103 -2.47 -3.09 12.75
CA ILE A 103 -2.64 -2.20 11.59
C ILE A 103 -2.40 -0.75 12.03
N ASN A 104 -1.23 -0.23 11.72
CA ASN A 104 -0.92 1.19 11.91
C ASN A 104 0.15 1.67 10.93
N THR A 105 0.28 2.98 10.77
CA THR A 105 1.30 3.63 9.93
C THR A 105 2.40 4.29 10.77
N ALA A 106 2.39 4.11 12.09
CA ALA A 106 3.29 4.81 13.00
C ALA A 106 4.78 4.51 12.70
N PHE A 107 5.09 3.30 12.26
CA PHE A 107 6.45 2.92 11.88
C PHE A 107 6.98 3.74 10.71
N ILE A 108 6.20 3.82 9.62
CA ILE A 108 6.58 4.59 8.44
C ILE A 108 6.63 6.08 8.74
N GLU A 109 5.66 6.59 9.52
CA GLU A 109 5.66 8.00 9.96
C GLU A 109 6.89 8.32 10.79
N ARG A 110 7.29 7.43 11.70
CA ARG A 110 8.50 7.58 12.52
C ARG A 110 9.78 7.48 11.69
N ALA A 111 9.88 6.53 10.77
CA ALA A 111 10.99 6.40 9.85
C ALA A 111 11.14 7.65 8.96
N ASN A 112 10.04 8.15 8.39
CA ASN A 112 10.03 9.38 7.62
C ASN A 112 10.45 10.61 8.45
N LEU A 113 10.06 10.67 9.71
CA LEU A 113 10.48 11.73 10.61
C LEU A 113 11.98 11.64 10.91
N ALA A 114 12.48 10.44 11.21
CA ALA A 114 13.91 10.21 11.46
C ALA A 114 14.76 10.59 10.22
N MET A 115 14.35 10.16 9.03
CA MET A 115 15.04 10.56 7.79
C MET A 115 15.09 12.07 7.62
N ARG A 116 14.00 12.78 7.88
CA ARG A 116 13.96 14.25 7.78
C ARG A 116 14.80 14.96 8.86
N GLN A 117 14.99 14.33 10.00
CA GLN A 117 15.83 14.87 11.08
C GLN A 117 17.32 14.63 10.82
N HIS A 118 17.70 13.46 10.28
CA HIS A 118 19.07 13.06 10.10
C HIS A 118 19.66 13.43 8.73
N VAL A 119 18.81 13.58 7.70
CA VAL A 119 19.24 13.94 6.36
C VAL A 119 18.89 15.40 6.07
N ALA A 120 19.87 16.28 6.17
CA ALA A 120 19.67 17.73 5.97
C ALA A 120 19.02 18.06 4.63
N ALA A 121 19.39 17.36 3.54
CA ALA A 121 18.89 17.59 2.19
C ALA A 121 17.37 17.39 2.02
N ILE A 122 16.72 16.59 2.87
CA ILE A 122 15.27 16.33 2.83
C ILE A 122 14.52 16.95 4.01
N GLY A 123 15.21 17.67 4.89
CA GLY A 123 14.62 18.42 6.00
C GLY A 123 13.71 19.55 5.50
N ARG A 124 12.60 19.80 6.22
CA ARG A 124 11.62 20.83 5.81
C ARG A 124 12.07 22.28 5.97
N ARG A 125 13.18 22.52 6.67
CA ARG A 125 13.68 23.87 7.01
C ARG A 125 15.13 24.06 6.60
N VAL A 126 15.55 23.45 5.50
CA VAL A 126 16.88 23.69 4.95
C VAL A 126 16.84 24.83 3.93
N MET A 127 17.81 25.73 4.01
CA MET A 127 17.97 26.84 3.06
C MET A 127 18.37 26.35 1.67
N THR A 128 19.11 25.24 1.59
CA THR A 128 19.56 24.61 0.35
C THR A 128 18.75 23.35 0.07
N VAL A 129 18.03 23.35 -1.03
CA VAL A 129 17.31 22.16 -1.50
C VAL A 129 18.23 21.42 -2.47
N CYS A 130 18.61 20.20 -2.09
CA CYS A 130 19.36 19.33 -2.99
C CYS A 130 18.44 18.89 -4.14
N LYS A 131 18.72 19.38 -5.36
CA LYS A 131 17.91 19.11 -6.57
C LYS A 131 18.51 18.03 -7.48
N GLY A 132 19.65 17.45 -7.10
CA GLY A 132 20.34 16.46 -7.91
C GLY A 132 20.95 15.33 -7.10
N GLU A 133 21.16 14.19 -7.74
CA GLU A 133 21.76 12.99 -7.11
C GLU A 133 23.19 13.24 -6.58
N VAL A 134 23.94 14.14 -7.22
CA VAL A 134 25.32 14.49 -6.84
C VAL A 134 25.40 15.18 -5.48
N GLY A 135 24.35 15.89 -5.07
CA GLY A 135 24.31 16.58 -3.78
C GLY A 135 23.79 15.71 -2.62
N LEU A 136 23.47 14.44 -2.87
CA LEU A 136 23.01 13.47 -1.88
C LEU A 136 24.09 12.48 -1.43
N ARG A 137 25.30 12.57 -2.01
CA ARG A 137 26.46 11.75 -1.67
C ARG A 137 27.30 12.35 -0.56
#